data_f138357fd5abd767001363fe82eedf53
#
_entry.id   f138357fd5abd767001363fe82eedf53
#
_cell.length_a   1.000
_cell.length_b   1.000
_cell.length_c   1.000
_cell.angle_alpha   90.00
_cell.angle_beta   90.00
_cell.angle_gamma   90.00
#
_symmetry.space_group_name_H-M   'P 1'
#
loop_
_entity.id
_entity.type
_entity.pdbx_description
1 polymer ?
#
loop_
_entity_poly.entity_id
_entity_poly.type
_entity_poly.pdbx_seq_one_letter_code
_entity_poly.pdbx_strand_id
1 'polypeptide(L)'
;SIGSGKYAEGYQAIFEALDECCGNHAQWVIQQWQWNTNQAKSLTAVPAGRLIVLDLFSDGNPQFDRFDGYRPQCAVYCAIPNFGGRTGFFGRLPKMADNYFAYKAKYSSVRGVGAAPEAIEQTPAVYDFLFELPWMGSKPDVDRWMHEYASARYGASAARAGSAADKAWNTLLHTALDNTTTLQGPHEAVLCARPSLHVGSVSTWGGSHIFYDTQRLTGAAWDLLAAYDDVKASASPVAMANYANDLVDITRQVLTDYGKSLLEGIATASADTLSTPVFQRRRDAFLGLILDLDRLLGTNRIFRLGNWTETARRAATEIQGYDAATQDWMELDNARTLITTWGDEGPCEQGGLRDYSYREWEGMLRDFYYPRWKYWFDHGMNAPQGGWFATEWNWAHETGLPVGANVKGETGKAAQRRFYSPQPEGDSYT
;
A
#
# COMPACT_ATOMS: atom_id res chain seq x y z
N SER A 1 -4.67 -33.61 0.29
CA SER A 1 -4.66 -32.81 1.52
C SER A 1 -3.86 -33.55 2.60
N ILE A 2 -2.98 -32.83 3.30
CA ILE A 2 -2.25 -33.38 4.45
C ILE A 2 -3.26 -33.66 5.58
N GLY A 3 -3.26 -34.89 6.13
CA GLY A 3 -4.14 -35.24 7.24
C GLY A 3 -3.76 -34.55 8.57
N SER A 4 -4.70 -34.44 9.51
CA SER A 4 -4.48 -33.74 10.79
C SER A 4 -3.32 -34.33 11.62
N GLY A 5 -3.06 -35.64 11.55
CA GLY A 5 -1.93 -36.28 12.24
C GLY A 5 -0.57 -35.74 11.79
N LYS A 6 -0.37 -35.58 10.50
CA LYS A 6 0.91 -35.05 9.96
C LYS A 6 1.21 -33.61 10.36
N TYR A 7 0.18 -32.76 10.51
CA TYR A 7 0.38 -31.41 11.03
C TYR A 7 0.78 -31.44 12.51
N ALA A 8 0.12 -32.29 13.31
CA ALA A 8 0.44 -32.40 14.74
C ALA A 8 1.86 -32.94 14.98
N GLU A 9 2.27 -33.98 14.26
CA GLU A 9 3.64 -34.51 14.28
C GLU A 9 4.67 -33.43 13.87
N GLY A 10 4.38 -32.69 12.82
CA GLY A 10 5.26 -31.59 12.36
C GLY A 10 5.37 -30.46 13.39
N TYR A 11 4.27 -30.04 14.00
CA TYR A 11 4.28 -29.01 15.04
C TYR A 11 5.05 -29.47 16.29
N GLN A 12 4.84 -30.71 16.69
CA GLN A 12 5.56 -31.31 17.81
C GLN A 12 7.07 -31.34 17.52
N ALA A 13 7.48 -31.89 16.38
CA ALA A 13 8.90 -32.00 16.01
C ALA A 13 9.62 -30.64 15.93
N ILE A 14 8.95 -29.62 15.35
CA ILE A 14 9.51 -28.26 15.29
C ILE A 14 9.65 -27.70 16.71
N PHE A 15 8.64 -27.86 17.54
CA PHE A 15 8.67 -27.34 18.90
C PHE A 15 9.76 -28.04 19.75
N GLU A 16 9.87 -29.36 19.67
CA GLU A 16 10.91 -30.15 20.38
C GLU A 16 12.33 -29.68 19.98
N ALA A 17 12.57 -29.45 18.68
CA ALA A 17 13.84 -28.92 18.21
C ALA A 17 14.13 -27.51 18.73
N LEU A 18 13.12 -26.63 18.79
CA LEU A 18 13.28 -25.30 19.38
C LEU A 18 13.54 -25.36 20.88
N ASP A 19 12.86 -26.25 21.59
CA ASP A 19 13.01 -26.43 23.04
C ASP A 19 14.36 -27.03 23.40
N GLU A 20 14.88 -27.97 22.61
CA GLU A 20 16.23 -28.51 22.74
C GLU A 20 17.30 -27.46 22.50
N CYS A 21 17.14 -26.62 21.47
CA CYS A 21 18.10 -25.57 21.12
C CYS A 21 18.11 -24.42 22.14
N CYS A 22 16.92 -23.97 22.58
CA CYS A 22 16.75 -22.73 23.34
C CYS A 22 16.39 -22.96 24.81
N GLY A 23 16.32 -24.22 25.25
CA GLY A 23 15.87 -24.63 26.59
C GLY A 23 14.38 -24.36 26.84
N ASN A 24 13.95 -24.58 28.05
CA ASN A 24 12.52 -24.53 28.45
C ASN A 24 11.84 -23.16 28.30
N HIS A 25 12.46 -22.20 27.64
CA HIS A 25 11.97 -20.84 27.49
C HIS A 25 11.59 -20.52 26.03
N ALA A 26 11.74 -21.46 25.09
CA ALA A 26 11.37 -21.24 23.70
C ALA A 26 9.90 -20.82 23.57
N GLN A 27 9.67 -19.71 22.88
CA GLN A 27 8.35 -19.27 22.44
C GLN A 27 8.32 -19.35 20.92
N TRP A 28 7.42 -20.15 20.37
CA TRP A 28 7.27 -20.28 18.93
C TRP A 28 6.18 -19.32 18.44
N VAL A 29 6.52 -18.41 17.50
CA VAL A 29 5.58 -17.50 16.86
C VAL A 29 5.27 -18.03 15.48
N ILE A 30 3.99 -18.20 15.14
CA ILE A 30 3.54 -18.62 13.81
C ILE A 30 2.47 -17.70 13.27
N GLN A 31 2.40 -17.63 11.94
CA GLN A 31 1.43 -16.83 11.23
C GLN A 31 0.21 -17.69 10.85
N GLN A 32 -0.97 -17.20 11.18
CA GLN A 32 -2.21 -17.74 10.61
C GLN A 32 -2.44 -17.05 9.27
N TRP A 33 -2.21 -17.81 8.19
CA TRP A 33 -2.52 -17.40 6.83
C TRP A 33 -3.09 -18.57 6.05
N GLN A 34 -4.34 -18.45 5.61
CA GLN A 34 -5.05 -19.48 4.84
C GLN A 34 -5.09 -20.87 5.50
N TRP A 35 -5.10 -20.94 6.85
CA TRP A 35 -5.14 -22.22 7.54
C TRP A 35 -6.43 -23.00 7.27
N ASN A 36 -6.29 -24.30 7.18
CA ASN A 36 -7.40 -25.21 7.28
C ASN A 36 -7.64 -25.64 8.75
N THR A 37 -8.77 -26.31 8.98
CA THR A 37 -9.17 -26.76 10.33
C THR A 37 -8.17 -27.75 10.95
N ASN A 38 -7.46 -28.55 10.13
CA ASN A 38 -6.49 -29.53 10.63
C ASN A 38 -5.23 -28.86 11.20
N GLN A 39 -4.78 -27.75 10.59
CA GLN A 39 -3.67 -26.97 11.13
C GLN A 39 -4.05 -26.36 12.50
N ALA A 40 -5.24 -25.78 12.62
CA ALA A 40 -5.72 -25.23 13.89
C ALA A 40 -5.86 -26.30 14.99
N LYS A 41 -6.37 -27.50 14.68
CA LYS A 41 -6.43 -28.60 15.61
C LYS A 41 -5.08 -29.08 16.11
N SER A 42 -4.04 -28.91 15.30
CA SER A 42 -2.66 -29.31 15.63
C SER A 42 -1.98 -28.41 16.65
N LEU A 43 -2.57 -27.26 17.00
CA LEU A 43 -2.07 -26.39 18.07
C LEU A 43 -1.94 -27.08 19.42
N THR A 44 -2.74 -28.14 19.66
CA THR A 44 -2.69 -28.96 20.90
C THR A 44 -1.46 -29.86 20.98
N ALA A 45 -0.72 -30.06 19.89
CA ALA A 45 0.53 -30.83 19.89
C ALA A 45 1.70 -30.04 20.52
N VAL A 46 1.55 -28.73 20.72
CA VAL A 46 2.52 -27.85 21.39
C VAL A 46 1.99 -27.60 22.83
N PRO A 47 2.84 -27.62 23.86
CA PRO A 47 2.40 -27.32 25.23
C PRO A 47 1.72 -25.95 25.31
N ALA A 48 0.67 -25.86 26.13
CA ALA A 48 -0.17 -24.69 26.26
C ALA A 48 0.66 -23.42 26.58
N GLY A 49 0.43 -22.34 25.85
CA GLY A 49 1.11 -21.05 26.04
C GLY A 49 2.55 -20.98 25.49
N ARG A 50 3.07 -22.05 24.86
CA ARG A 50 4.41 -22.07 24.27
C ARG A 50 4.41 -21.67 22.78
N LEU A 51 3.23 -21.41 22.22
CA LEU A 51 3.04 -20.97 20.86
C LEU A 51 2.19 -19.70 20.83
N ILE A 52 2.55 -18.75 20.00
CA ILE A 52 1.83 -17.51 19.75
C ILE A 52 1.37 -17.50 18.30
N VAL A 53 0.06 -17.44 18.10
CA VAL A 53 -0.53 -17.34 16.75
C VAL A 53 -0.77 -15.89 16.40
N LEU A 54 -0.21 -15.43 15.28
CA LEU A 54 -0.52 -14.13 14.69
C LEU A 54 -1.70 -14.33 13.73
N ASP A 55 -2.89 -13.85 14.08
CA ASP A 55 -4.03 -13.77 13.16
C ASP A 55 -3.83 -12.55 12.26
N LEU A 56 -3.12 -12.74 11.12
CA LEU A 56 -2.51 -11.66 10.37
C LEU A 56 -3.49 -10.64 9.81
N PHE A 57 -4.66 -11.08 9.36
CA PHE A 57 -5.63 -10.21 8.69
C PHE A 57 -6.88 -9.96 9.55
N SER A 58 -6.69 -9.78 10.86
CA SER A 58 -7.81 -9.58 11.79
C SER A 58 -8.59 -8.30 11.55
N ASP A 59 -7.95 -7.26 11.01
CA ASP A 59 -8.63 -6.00 10.67
C ASP A 59 -9.65 -6.17 9.53
N GLY A 60 -9.38 -7.07 8.58
CA GLY A 60 -10.27 -7.34 7.44
C GLY A 60 -11.12 -8.59 7.58
N ASN A 61 -10.49 -9.71 7.95
CA ASN A 61 -11.08 -11.05 7.99
C ASN A 61 -10.56 -11.87 9.17
N PRO A 62 -10.90 -11.52 10.42
CA PRO A 62 -10.43 -12.21 11.62
C PRO A 62 -10.89 -13.67 11.64
N GLN A 63 -10.01 -14.57 12.11
CA GLN A 63 -10.28 -16.01 12.15
C GLN A 63 -10.49 -16.56 13.58
N PHE A 64 -10.53 -15.71 14.59
CA PHE A 64 -10.71 -16.11 15.98
C PHE A 64 -11.92 -17.02 16.20
N ASP A 65 -13.08 -16.67 15.66
CA ASP A 65 -14.29 -17.49 15.82
C ASP A 65 -14.19 -18.83 15.10
N ARG A 66 -13.53 -18.87 13.96
CA ARG A 66 -13.34 -20.10 13.17
C ARG A 66 -12.43 -21.11 13.88
N PHE A 67 -11.46 -20.62 14.64
CA PHE A 67 -10.43 -21.45 15.28
C PHE A 67 -10.50 -21.40 16.81
N ASP A 68 -11.68 -21.11 17.37
CA ASP A 68 -11.93 -21.14 18.82
C ASP A 68 -10.92 -20.31 19.64
N GLY A 69 -10.58 -19.10 19.13
CA GLY A 69 -9.61 -18.22 19.73
C GLY A 69 -8.18 -18.81 19.79
N TYR A 70 -7.87 -19.81 18.97
CA TYR A 70 -6.57 -20.52 18.92
C TYR A 70 -6.18 -21.25 20.21
N ARG A 71 -7.13 -21.57 21.08
CA ARG A 71 -6.84 -22.28 22.34
C ARG A 71 -6.25 -23.65 22.08
N PRO A 72 -5.29 -24.14 22.89
CA PRO A 72 -4.82 -23.61 24.18
C PRO A 72 -3.67 -22.61 24.07
N GLN A 73 -3.38 -22.07 22.90
CA GLN A 73 -2.26 -21.19 22.66
C GLN A 73 -2.63 -19.70 22.83
N CYS A 74 -1.62 -18.82 22.84
CA CYS A 74 -1.84 -17.38 22.79
C CYS A 74 -2.08 -16.92 21.37
N ALA A 75 -2.82 -15.81 21.20
CA ALA A 75 -3.10 -15.21 19.90
C ALA A 75 -2.96 -13.69 19.95
N VAL A 76 -2.56 -13.13 18.81
CA VAL A 76 -2.39 -11.70 18.60
C VAL A 76 -3.32 -11.24 17.47
N TYR A 77 -4.08 -10.18 17.73
CA TYR A 77 -4.92 -9.51 16.73
C TYR A 77 -4.01 -8.67 15.83
N CYS A 78 -3.74 -9.12 14.61
CA CYS A 78 -2.87 -8.42 13.70
C CYS A 78 -3.65 -7.71 12.59
N ALA A 79 -3.08 -6.63 12.07
CA ALA A 79 -3.62 -5.92 10.94
C ALA A 79 -2.67 -5.97 9.74
N ILE A 80 -3.24 -6.18 8.55
CA ILE A 80 -2.62 -5.93 7.25
C ILE A 80 -3.52 -4.92 6.53
N PRO A 81 -3.40 -3.62 6.81
CA PRO A 81 -4.26 -2.61 6.20
C PRO A 81 -4.01 -2.46 4.71
N ASN A 82 -2.86 -2.95 4.23
CA ASN A 82 -2.45 -2.83 2.85
C ASN A 82 -1.58 -4.02 2.41
N PHE A 83 -1.95 -4.64 1.29
CA PHE A 83 -1.22 -5.72 0.64
C PHE A 83 -0.33 -5.16 -0.46
N GLY A 84 0.89 -5.70 -0.62
CA GLY A 84 1.88 -5.23 -1.58
C GLY A 84 2.46 -3.84 -1.24
N GLY A 85 1.98 -3.19 -0.20
CA GLY A 85 2.34 -1.82 0.13
C GLY A 85 1.88 -0.79 -0.91
N ARG A 86 0.83 -1.12 -1.68
CA ARG A 86 0.25 -0.21 -2.68
C ARG A 86 -0.12 1.12 -2.05
N THR A 87 0.16 2.21 -2.74
CA THR A 87 -0.23 3.54 -2.29
C THR A 87 -1.75 3.68 -2.27
N GLY A 88 -2.29 4.29 -1.24
CA GLY A 88 -3.72 4.52 -1.08
C GLY A 88 -4.08 4.87 0.36
N PHE A 89 -4.98 5.85 0.54
CA PHE A 89 -5.48 6.22 1.85
C PHE A 89 -6.58 5.25 2.26
N PHE A 90 -6.35 4.48 3.33
CA PHE A 90 -7.22 3.36 3.67
C PHE A 90 -7.11 2.95 5.15
N GLY A 91 -8.24 2.56 5.73
CA GLY A 91 -8.28 1.99 7.07
C GLY A 91 -9.63 1.40 7.43
N ARG A 92 -9.72 0.84 8.65
CA ARG A 92 -10.91 0.21 9.24
C ARG A 92 -11.02 0.54 10.72
N LEU A 93 -10.80 1.80 11.10
CA LEU A 93 -10.64 2.16 12.50
C LEU A 93 -11.84 1.75 13.38
N PRO A 94 -13.10 2.05 13.02
CA PRO A 94 -14.25 1.62 13.81
C PRO A 94 -14.35 0.09 13.92
N LYS A 95 -14.17 -0.62 12.80
CA LYS A 95 -14.21 -2.09 12.75
C LYS A 95 -13.08 -2.72 13.58
N MET A 96 -11.87 -2.13 13.57
CA MET A 96 -10.74 -2.61 14.38
C MET A 96 -11.05 -2.48 15.87
N ALA A 97 -11.63 -1.36 16.32
CA ALA A 97 -12.05 -1.18 17.69
C ALA A 97 -13.11 -2.22 18.09
N ASP A 98 -14.16 -2.36 17.27
CA ASP A 98 -15.23 -3.33 17.52
C ASP A 98 -14.69 -4.77 17.66
N ASN A 99 -13.92 -5.20 16.67
CA ASN A 99 -13.40 -6.56 16.62
C ASN A 99 -12.42 -6.85 17.75
N TYR A 100 -11.44 -5.97 17.98
CA TYR A 100 -10.43 -6.19 19.02
C TYR A 100 -11.06 -6.36 20.41
N PHE A 101 -11.95 -5.44 20.81
CA PHE A 101 -12.59 -5.50 22.12
C PHE A 101 -13.56 -6.68 22.24
N ALA A 102 -14.28 -7.03 21.17
CA ALA A 102 -15.13 -8.19 21.15
C ALA A 102 -14.33 -9.50 21.32
N TYR A 103 -13.24 -9.67 20.60
CA TYR A 103 -12.40 -10.88 20.71
C TYR A 103 -11.63 -10.93 22.03
N LYS A 104 -11.12 -9.80 22.52
CA LYS A 104 -10.48 -9.72 23.84
C LYS A 104 -11.43 -10.12 24.97
N ALA A 105 -12.71 -9.74 24.89
CA ALA A 105 -13.73 -10.11 25.87
C ALA A 105 -14.13 -11.60 25.75
N LYS A 106 -14.20 -12.13 24.51
CA LYS A 106 -14.65 -13.50 24.25
C LYS A 106 -13.57 -14.56 24.49
N TYR A 107 -12.30 -14.26 24.16
CA TYR A 107 -11.20 -15.20 24.16
C TYR A 107 -10.05 -14.74 25.05
N SER A 108 -9.82 -15.46 26.15
CA SER A 108 -8.68 -15.18 27.05
C SER A 108 -7.30 -15.41 26.40
N SER A 109 -7.26 -16.05 25.23
CA SER A 109 -6.05 -16.23 24.42
C SER A 109 -5.54 -14.96 23.75
N VAL A 110 -6.39 -13.95 23.54
CA VAL A 110 -5.98 -12.68 22.92
C VAL A 110 -5.09 -11.89 23.87
N ARG A 111 -3.83 -11.67 23.49
CA ARG A 111 -2.79 -11.07 24.34
C ARG A 111 -2.39 -9.66 23.92
N GLY A 112 -2.72 -9.23 22.72
CA GLY A 112 -2.36 -7.93 22.22
C GLY A 112 -2.67 -7.75 20.75
N VAL A 113 -2.05 -6.73 20.17
CA VAL A 113 -2.14 -6.41 18.74
C VAL A 113 -0.79 -6.55 18.07
N GLY A 114 -0.81 -6.69 16.75
CA GLY A 114 0.37 -6.71 15.89
C GLY A 114 0.07 -6.09 14.52
N ALA A 115 1.10 -5.76 13.78
CA ALA A 115 0.98 -5.32 12.40
C ALA A 115 1.88 -6.17 11.51
N ALA A 116 1.41 -6.46 10.31
CA ALA A 116 2.18 -7.14 9.27
C ALA A 116 2.16 -6.28 7.99
N PRO A 117 2.78 -5.07 8.03
CA PRO A 117 2.80 -4.18 6.88
C PRO A 117 3.66 -4.77 5.76
N GLU A 118 3.15 -4.77 4.53
CA GLU A 118 3.94 -5.17 3.37
C GLU A 118 4.75 -4.00 2.78
N ALA A 119 4.56 -2.79 3.29
CA ALA A 119 5.41 -1.61 3.14
C ALA A 119 5.17 -0.64 4.30
N ILE A 120 6.06 0.36 4.44
CA ILE A 120 6.02 1.31 5.56
C ILE A 120 5.36 2.65 5.21
N GLU A 121 5.28 3.01 3.92
CA GLU A 121 4.61 4.23 3.44
C GLU A 121 3.09 4.00 3.37
N GLN A 122 2.44 3.99 4.52
CA GLN A 122 1.00 3.77 4.64
C GLN A 122 0.39 4.81 5.60
N THR A 123 -0.93 4.82 5.69
CA THR A 123 -1.69 5.78 6.51
C THR A 123 -1.29 5.68 7.99
N PRO A 124 -0.53 6.64 8.57
CA PRO A 124 -0.03 6.55 9.96
C PRO A 124 -1.14 6.39 10.99
N ALA A 125 -2.28 7.06 10.82
CA ALA A 125 -3.42 7.00 11.74
C ALA A 125 -3.88 5.56 12.02
N VAL A 126 -3.77 4.65 11.05
CA VAL A 126 -4.18 3.24 11.22
C VAL A 126 -3.27 2.52 12.21
N TYR A 127 -1.96 2.75 12.13
CA TYR A 127 -0.99 2.10 13.02
C TYR A 127 -0.99 2.73 14.42
N ASP A 128 -1.10 4.05 14.52
CA ASP A 128 -1.22 4.73 15.81
C ASP A 128 -2.46 4.21 16.55
N PHE A 129 -3.61 4.15 15.88
CA PHE A 129 -4.82 3.61 16.46
C PHE A 129 -4.68 2.14 16.87
N LEU A 130 -4.13 1.29 16.00
CA LEU A 130 -3.94 -0.14 16.28
C LEU A 130 -3.10 -0.36 17.54
N PHE A 131 -1.96 0.33 17.64
CA PHE A 131 -1.04 0.13 18.76
C PHE A 131 -1.48 0.79 20.06
N GLU A 132 -2.44 1.71 20.02
CA GLU A 132 -3.08 2.27 21.23
C GLU A 132 -4.18 1.34 21.78
N LEU A 133 -4.88 0.54 20.97
CA LEU A 133 -5.98 -0.32 21.41
C LEU A 133 -5.67 -1.17 22.66
N PRO A 134 -4.49 -1.83 22.78
CA PRO A 134 -4.20 -2.65 23.96
C PRO A 134 -4.13 -1.89 25.27
N TRP A 135 -3.82 -0.61 25.21
CA TRP A 135 -3.65 0.27 26.37
C TRP A 135 -4.97 0.90 26.82
N MET A 136 -6.00 0.82 26.01
CA MET A 136 -7.34 1.31 26.34
C MET A 136 -8.09 0.29 27.21
N GLY A 137 -8.73 0.78 28.27
CA GLY A 137 -9.49 -0.06 29.20
C GLY A 137 -10.81 -0.60 28.61
N SER A 138 -11.36 0.10 27.62
CA SER A 138 -12.62 -0.22 26.94
C SER A 138 -12.57 0.27 25.49
N LYS A 139 -13.54 -0.16 24.68
CA LYS A 139 -13.69 0.33 23.30
C LYS A 139 -13.75 1.86 23.30
N PRO A 140 -12.86 2.53 22.50
CA PRO A 140 -12.85 3.97 22.39
C PRO A 140 -14.03 4.52 21.58
N ASP A 141 -14.35 5.77 21.83
CA ASP A 141 -15.04 6.64 20.88
C ASP A 141 -14.04 7.02 19.78
N VAL A 142 -14.24 6.52 18.58
CA VAL A 142 -13.27 6.67 17.46
C VAL A 142 -13.28 8.08 16.91
N ASP A 143 -14.41 8.80 16.95
CA ASP A 143 -14.50 10.21 16.56
C ASP A 143 -13.67 11.09 17.49
N ARG A 144 -13.79 10.86 18.80
CA ARG A 144 -12.98 11.55 19.80
C ARG A 144 -11.48 11.24 19.62
N TRP A 145 -11.15 9.98 19.40
CA TRP A 145 -9.76 9.57 19.14
C TRP A 145 -9.18 10.28 17.90
N MET A 146 -9.95 10.38 16.82
CA MET A 146 -9.52 11.06 15.60
C MET A 146 -9.28 12.56 15.82
N HIS A 147 -10.12 13.21 16.62
CA HIS A 147 -9.91 14.60 17.04
C HIS A 147 -8.61 14.76 17.84
N GLU A 148 -8.36 13.85 18.80
CA GLU A 148 -7.13 13.84 19.60
C GLU A 148 -5.89 13.57 18.72
N TYR A 149 -6.00 12.67 17.75
CA TYR A 149 -4.96 12.39 16.76
C TYR A 149 -4.61 13.64 15.93
N ALA A 150 -5.59 14.31 15.35
CA ALA A 150 -5.36 15.55 14.58
C ALA A 150 -4.72 16.63 15.45
N SER A 151 -5.15 16.75 16.70
CA SER A 151 -4.58 17.69 17.69
C SER A 151 -3.13 17.38 18.04
N ALA A 152 -2.78 16.11 18.22
CA ALA A 152 -1.40 15.68 18.46
C ALA A 152 -0.51 15.92 17.23
N ARG A 153 -1.07 15.77 16.04
CA ARG A 153 -0.35 15.87 14.78
C ARG A 153 -0.02 17.30 14.36
N TYR A 154 -0.95 18.25 14.56
CA TYR A 154 -0.82 19.64 14.10
C TYR A 154 -0.78 20.68 15.22
N GLY A 155 -1.03 20.26 16.47
CA GLY A 155 -1.18 21.15 17.63
C GLY A 155 -2.65 21.46 17.95
N ALA A 156 -2.97 21.51 19.22
CA ALA A 156 -4.35 21.66 19.73
C ALA A 156 -5.06 22.95 19.24
N SER A 157 -4.32 24.02 18.97
CA SER A 157 -4.91 25.25 18.43
C SER A 157 -5.30 25.12 16.96
N ALA A 158 -4.47 24.44 16.16
CA ALA A 158 -4.70 24.24 14.73
C ALA A 158 -5.81 23.21 14.46
N ALA A 159 -5.90 22.17 15.29
CA ALA A 159 -6.90 21.12 15.19
C ALA A 159 -7.97 21.17 16.29
N ARG A 160 -8.31 22.38 16.78
CA ARG A 160 -9.42 22.55 17.73
C ARG A 160 -10.75 22.05 17.13
N ALA A 161 -11.66 21.62 17.97
CA ALA A 161 -12.96 21.13 17.55
C ALA A 161 -13.67 22.08 16.56
N GLY A 162 -14.07 21.58 15.43
CA GLY A 162 -14.71 22.32 14.34
C GLY A 162 -13.77 23.17 13.48
N SER A 163 -12.45 23.13 13.69
CA SER A 163 -11.47 23.73 12.77
C SER A 163 -11.42 22.99 11.42
N ALA A 164 -10.76 23.58 10.44
CA ALA A 164 -10.61 22.96 9.13
C ALA A 164 -9.84 21.62 9.21
N ALA A 165 -8.76 21.55 9.98
CA ALA A 165 -8.03 20.30 10.19
C ALA A 165 -8.86 19.20 10.89
N ASP A 166 -9.63 19.57 11.92
CA ASP A 166 -10.53 18.65 12.62
C ASP A 166 -11.62 18.10 11.67
N LYS A 167 -12.25 18.96 10.87
CA LYS A 167 -13.24 18.57 9.87
C LYS A 167 -12.64 17.63 8.81
N ALA A 168 -11.43 17.93 8.33
CA ALA A 168 -10.74 17.08 7.37
C ALA A 168 -10.57 15.66 7.90
N TRP A 169 -9.99 15.50 9.08
CA TRP A 169 -9.75 14.19 9.69
C TRP A 169 -11.04 13.45 10.06
N ASN A 170 -12.06 14.16 10.54
CA ASN A 170 -13.37 13.55 10.78
C ASN A 170 -14.00 13.04 9.48
N THR A 171 -13.88 13.80 8.38
CA THR A 171 -14.35 13.33 7.08
C THR A 171 -13.56 12.11 6.58
N LEU A 172 -12.24 12.08 6.77
CA LEU A 172 -11.40 10.92 6.43
C LEU A 172 -11.78 9.69 7.25
N LEU A 173 -12.06 9.87 8.56
CA LEU A 173 -12.55 8.78 9.40
C LEU A 173 -13.80 8.12 8.82
N HIS A 174 -14.78 8.92 8.37
CA HIS A 174 -16.05 8.44 7.85
C HIS A 174 -16.07 8.20 6.32
N THR A 175 -14.91 8.13 5.69
CA THR A 175 -14.73 7.80 4.28
C THR A 175 -13.65 6.73 4.11
N ALA A 176 -12.42 7.11 3.84
CA ALA A 176 -11.33 6.19 3.52
C ALA A 176 -10.88 5.31 4.72
N LEU A 177 -11.12 5.73 5.96
CA LEU A 177 -10.71 5.02 7.17
C LEU A 177 -11.82 4.16 7.80
N ASP A 178 -13.01 4.10 7.18
CA ASP A 178 -14.16 3.30 7.65
C ASP A 178 -14.54 2.21 6.64
N ASN A 179 -13.58 1.44 6.17
CA ASN A 179 -13.88 0.30 5.30
C ASN A 179 -14.44 -0.88 6.10
N THR A 180 -15.61 -1.36 5.74
CA THR A 180 -16.27 -2.52 6.39
C THR A 180 -16.10 -3.83 5.63
N THR A 181 -15.51 -3.80 4.44
CA THR A 181 -15.34 -4.97 3.56
C THR A 181 -14.10 -5.78 3.91
N THR A 182 -13.88 -6.88 3.19
CA THR A 182 -12.68 -7.74 3.28
C THR A 182 -11.62 -7.39 2.22
N LEU A 183 -11.66 -6.18 1.66
CA LEU A 183 -10.68 -5.74 0.66
C LEU A 183 -9.25 -5.83 1.21
N GLN A 184 -8.32 -6.18 0.35
CA GLN A 184 -6.90 -6.30 0.68
C GLN A 184 -6.16 -4.95 0.56
N GLY A 185 -6.66 -3.93 1.25
CA GLY A 185 -6.12 -2.57 1.22
C GLY A 185 -6.99 -1.60 0.41
N PRO A 186 -6.45 -0.45 0.00
CA PRO A 186 -7.17 0.55 -0.76
C PRO A 186 -7.61 0.02 -2.13
N HIS A 187 -8.61 0.68 -2.73
CA HIS A 187 -8.90 0.45 -4.15
C HIS A 187 -7.68 0.84 -4.99
N GLU A 188 -7.49 0.12 -6.10
CA GLU A 188 -6.29 0.27 -6.90
C GLU A 188 -6.37 1.47 -7.86
N ALA A 189 -5.24 2.19 -7.96
CA ALA A 189 -5.08 3.38 -8.78
C ALA A 189 -5.06 3.04 -10.28
N VAL A 190 -6.14 3.31 -11.00
CA VAL A 190 -6.23 3.00 -12.44
C VAL A 190 -5.11 3.65 -13.27
N LEU A 191 -4.54 4.77 -12.81
CA LEU A 191 -3.40 5.44 -13.44
C LEU A 191 -2.17 4.53 -13.53
N CYS A 192 -2.03 3.59 -12.57
CA CYS A 192 -0.92 2.65 -12.48
C CYS A 192 -1.18 1.33 -13.24
N ALA A 193 -2.35 1.16 -13.84
CA ALA A 193 -2.69 -0.08 -14.54
C ALA A 193 -1.98 -0.25 -15.88
N ARG A 194 -1.86 -1.49 -16.35
CA ARG A 194 -1.73 -1.71 -17.79
C ARG A 194 -2.97 -1.18 -18.50
N PRO A 195 -2.81 -0.41 -19.57
CA PRO A 195 -3.89 0.33 -20.19
C PRO A 195 -5.07 -0.54 -20.67
N SER A 196 -6.26 -0.11 -20.30
CA SER A 196 -7.55 -0.66 -20.75
C SER A 196 -8.62 0.41 -20.56
N LEU A 197 -9.69 0.40 -21.37
CA LEU A 197 -10.84 1.26 -21.15
C LEU A 197 -11.60 0.91 -19.86
N HIS A 198 -11.53 -0.35 -19.44
CA HIS A 198 -12.21 -0.88 -18.26
C HIS A 198 -11.20 -1.57 -17.35
N VAL A 199 -10.58 -0.79 -16.48
CA VAL A 199 -9.63 -1.29 -15.49
C VAL A 199 -10.40 -1.81 -14.26
N GLY A 200 -10.55 -3.11 -14.15
CA GLY A 200 -11.14 -3.77 -12.98
C GLY A 200 -10.17 -3.89 -11.81
N SER A 201 -8.88 -4.07 -12.12
CA SER A 201 -7.78 -4.14 -11.16
C SER A 201 -6.47 -3.71 -11.79
N VAL A 202 -5.50 -3.29 -10.99
CA VAL A 202 -4.12 -3.01 -11.39
C VAL A 202 -3.29 -4.28 -11.22
N SER A 203 -3.34 -4.86 -10.05
CA SER A 203 -2.72 -6.15 -9.71
C SER A 203 -3.74 -7.30 -9.77
N THR A 204 -3.24 -8.54 -9.63
CA THR A 204 -4.11 -9.74 -9.59
C THR A 204 -4.95 -9.80 -8.31
N TRP A 205 -4.48 -9.18 -7.20
CA TRP A 205 -5.03 -9.36 -5.86
C TRP A 205 -5.82 -8.14 -5.35
N GLY A 206 -6.08 -7.18 -6.20
CA GLY A 206 -6.78 -5.96 -5.85
C GLY A 206 -8.03 -5.70 -6.67
N GLY A 207 -8.54 -4.48 -6.59
CA GLY A 207 -9.68 -4.02 -7.36
C GLY A 207 -9.78 -2.50 -7.37
N SER A 208 -10.31 -1.95 -8.45
CA SER A 208 -10.43 -0.50 -8.66
C SER A 208 -11.75 0.10 -8.14
N HIS A 209 -12.58 -0.69 -7.43
CA HIS A 209 -13.85 -0.21 -6.90
C HIS A 209 -13.65 0.72 -5.70
N ILE A 210 -14.09 1.97 -5.81
CA ILE A 210 -14.06 2.94 -4.73
C ILE A 210 -15.25 2.67 -3.79
N PHE A 211 -14.98 2.55 -2.49
CA PHE A 211 -15.97 2.13 -1.47
C PHE A 211 -16.56 3.31 -0.67
N TYR A 212 -16.16 4.53 -0.96
CA TYR A 212 -16.60 5.74 -0.28
C TYR A 212 -17.05 6.82 -1.28
N ASP A 213 -17.66 7.89 -0.76
CA ASP A 213 -18.03 9.07 -1.53
C ASP A 213 -16.82 9.95 -1.84
N THR A 214 -16.41 10.01 -3.10
CA THR A 214 -15.23 10.77 -3.57
C THR A 214 -15.42 12.29 -3.42
N GLN A 215 -16.64 12.80 -3.45
CA GLN A 215 -16.89 14.23 -3.24
C GLN A 215 -16.65 14.61 -1.79
N ARG A 216 -17.01 13.75 -0.84
CA ARG A 216 -16.70 13.96 0.58
C ARG A 216 -15.18 13.96 0.80
N LEU A 217 -14.46 13.00 0.20
CA LEU A 217 -13.00 12.96 0.31
C LEU A 217 -12.35 14.21 -0.30
N THR A 218 -12.85 14.69 -1.43
CA THR A 218 -12.42 15.97 -2.03
C THR A 218 -12.64 17.14 -1.08
N GLY A 219 -13.79 17.15 -0.36
CA GLY A 219 -14.06 18.13 0.69
C GLY A 219 -13.02 18.11 1.82
N ALA A 220 -12.59 16.92 2.25
CA ALA A 220 -11.53 16.77 3.25
C ALA A 220 -10.18 17.36 2.79
N ALA A 221 -9.83 17.18 1.51
CA ALA A 221 -8.61 17.80 0.96
C ALA A 221 -8.69 19.33 0.98
N TRP A 222 -9.84 19.92 0.63
CA TRP A 222 -10.03 21.37 0.72
C TRP A 222 -10.03 21.89 2.16
N ASP A 223 -10.64 21.16 3.09
CA ASP A 223 -10.61 21.52 4.52
C ASP A 223 -9.17 21.48 5.04
N LEU A 224 -8.39 20.45 4.67
CA LEU A 224 -7.00 20.36 5.09
C LEU A 224 -6.17 21.50 4.48
N LEU A 225 -6.36 21.84 3.20
CA LEU A 225 -5.69 22.97 2.56
C LEU A 225 -6.02 24.29 3.29
N ALA A 226 -7.28 24.49 3.71
CA ALA A 226 -7.71 25.66 4.44
C ALA A 226 -7.10 25.74 5.87
N ALA A 227 -6.57 24.64 6.41
CA ALA A 227 -5.93 24.62 7.73
C ALA A 227 -4.48 25.17 7.71
N TYR A 228 -3.92 25.52 6.55
CA TYR A 228 -2.52 25.89 6.40
C TYR A 228 -2.05 26.97 7.37
N ASP A 229 -2.77 28.08 7.45
CA ASP A 229 -2.38 29.22 8.29
C ASP A 229 -2.47 28.87 9.79
N ASP A 230 -3.48 28.10 10.20
CA ASP A 230 -3.64 27.63 11.59
C ASP A 230 -2.47 26.71 11.99
N VAL A 231 -2.07 25.77 11.09
CA VAL A 231 -0.94 24.87 11.37
C VAL A 231 0.38 25.63 11.37
N LYS A 232 0.59 26.54 10.44
CA LYS A 232 1.77 27.40 10.35
C LYS A 232 1.93 28.27 11.60
N ALA A 233 0.82 28.78 12.13
CA ALA A 233 0.81 29.59 13.35
C ALA A 233 1.25 28.81 14.60
N SER A 234 1.23 27.45 14.56
CA SER A 234 1.75 26.62 15.66
C SER A 234 3.26 26.74 15.83
N ALA A 235 3.98 27.27 14.82
CA ALA A 235 5.43 27.40 14.77
C ALA A 235 6.21 26.08 15.01
N SER A 236 5.56 24.93 14.84
CA SER A 236 6.16 23.62 15.02
C SER A 236 6.64 23.04 13.67
N PRO A 237 7.97 22.83 13.48
CA PRO A 237 8.49 22.20 12.27
C PRO A 237 7.93 20.77 12.04
N VAL A 238 7.67 20.03 13.14
CA VAL A 238 7.11 18.67 13.07
C VAL A 238 5.65 18.72 12.61
N ALA A 239 4.85 19.66 13.16
CA ALA A 239 3.46 19.84 12.72
C ALA A 239 3.38 20.21 11.23
N MET A 240 4.25 21.09 10.76
CA MET A 240 4.33 21.46 9.35
C MET A 240 4.78 20.30 8.44
N ALA A 241 5.75 19.49 8.88
CA ALA A 241 6.17 18.30 8.13
C ALA A 241 5.04 17.25 8.03
N ASN A 242 4.34 17.00 9.13
CA ASN A 242 3.17 16.13 9.14
C ASN A 242 2.07 16.66 8.23
N TYR A 243 1.77 17.95 8.34
CA TYR A 243 0.75 18.61 7.52
C TYR A 243 1.08 18.51 6.02
N ALA A 244 2.33 18.79 5.62
CA ALA A 244 2.77 18.68 4.24
C ALA A 244 2.59 17.25 3.70
N ASN A 245 2.97 16.26 4.49
CA ASN A 245 2.81 14.85 4.13
C ASN A 245 1.34 14.48 3.92
N ASP A 246 0.49 14.85 4.87
CA ASP A 246 -0.93 14.49 4.84
C ASP A 246 -1.67 15.22 3.70
N LEU A 247 -1.34 16.49 3.46
CA LEU A 247 -1.92 17.26 2.35
C LEU A 247 -1.57 16.63 1.00
N VAL A 248 -0.32 16.25 0.80
CA VAL A 248 0.12 15.58 -0.44
C VAL A 248 -0.58 14.23 -0.58
N ASP A 249 -0.64 13.40 0.47
CA ASP A 249 -1.24 12.07 0.41
C ASP A 249 -2.75 12.12 0.14
N ILE A 250 -3.48 12.99 0.83
CA ILE A 250 -4.93 13.15 0.63
C ILE A 250 -5.21 13.71 -0.78
N THR A 251 -4.42 14.70 -1.23
CA THR A 251 -4.57 15.26 -2.59
C THR A 251 -4.24 14.21 -3.65
N ARG A 252 -3.20 13.40 -3.45
CA ARG A 252 -2.90 12.24 -4.30
C ARG A 252 -4.12 11.34 -4.43
N GLN A 253 -4.77 10.98 -3.31
CA GLN A 253 -5.94 10.11 -3.34
C GLN A 253 -7.10 10.73 -4.14
N VAL A 254 -7.38 12.03 -3.93
CA VAL A 254 -8.43 12.74 -4.68
C VAL A 254 -8.14 12.74 -6.19
N LEU A 255 -6.89 13.00 -6.58
CA LEU A 255 -6.49 13.02 -8.00
C LEU A 255 -6.53 11.60 -8.60
N THR A 256 -6.17 10.57 -7.84
CA THR A 256 -6.29 9.17 -8.25
C THR A 256 -7.74 8.78 -8.52
N ASP A 257 -8.66 9.16 -7.63
CA ASP A 257 -10.09 8.90 -7.78
C ASP A 257 -10.66 9.66 -9.00
N TYR A 258 -10.23 10.89 -9.20
CA TYR A 258 -10.58 11.68 -10.38
C TYR A 258 -10.05 11.04 -11.67
N GLY A 259 -8.86 10.46 -11.65
CA GLY A 259 -8.28 9.71 -12.78
C GLY A 259 -9.18 8.56 -13.23
N LYS A 260 -9.81 7.85 -12.30
CA LYS A 260 -10.82 6.82 -12.61
C LYS A 260 -12.02 7.42 -13.33
N SER A 261 -12.53 8.53 -12.86
CA SER A 261 -13.67 9.22 -13.51
C SER A 261 -13.34 9.71 -14.92
N LEU A 262 -12.10 10.20 -15.14
CA LEU A 262 -11.65 10.56 -16.49
C LEU A 262 -11.56 9.36 -17.43
N LEU A 263 -11.07 8.22 -16.94
CA LEU A 263 -10.97 6.99 -17.73
C LEU A 263 -12.36 6.46 -18.10
N GLU A 264 -13.31 6.46 -17.18
CA GLU A 264 -14.72 6.12 -17.44
C GLU A 264 -15.35 7.05 -18.48
N GLY A 265 -15.02 8.35 -18.41
CA GLY A 265 -15.40 9.33 -19.41
C GLY A 265 -14.81 9.06 -20.79
N ILE A 266 -13.57 8.57 -20.86
CA ILE A 266 -12.94 8.13 -22.13
C ILE A 266 -13.65 6.90 -22.67
N ALA A 267 -13.90 5.90 -21.83
CA ALA A 267 -14.59 4.67 -22.23
C ALA A 267 -15.98 4.95 -22.85
N THR A 268 -16.74 5.86 -22.23
CA THR A 268 -18.03 6.29 -22.76
C THR A 268 -17.92 7.01 -24.12
N ALA A 269 -16.86 7.80 -24.33
CA ALA A 269 -16.66 8.52 -25.60
C ALA A 269 -16.08 7.63 -26.71
N SER A 270 -15.36 6.54 -26.35
CA SER A 270 -14.72 5.66 -27.34
C SER A 270 -15.69 4.77 -28.09
N ALA A 271 -16.91 4.58 -27.58
CA ALA A 271 -17.92 3.75 -28.23
C ALA A 271 -18.26 4.20 -29.68
N ASP A 272 -18.02 5.47 -30.00
CA ASP A 272 -18.41 6.04 -31.28
C ASP A 272 -17.26 6.53 -32.19
N THR A 273 -16.11 7.00 -31.70
CA THR A 273 -14.97 7.39 -32.57
C THR A 273 -13.71 7.85 -31.81
N LEU A 274 -12.56 7.19 -32.03
CA LEU A 274 -11.24 7.52 -31.48
C LEU A 274 -10.69 8.89 -31.95
N SER A 275 -11.24 9.45 -33.05
CA SER A 275 -10.75 10.68 -33.67
C SER A 275 -11.53 11.93 -33.28
N THR A 276 -12.54 11.82 -32.41
CA THR A 276 -13.35 13.01 -32.05
C THR A 276 -12.57 13.97 -31.14
N PRO A 277 -12.80 15.29 -31.28
CA PRO A 277 -12.22 16.27 -30.37
C PRO A 277 -12.58 16.04 -28.88
N VAL A 278 -13.70 15.38 -28.61
CA VAL A 278 -14.12 15.03 -27.25
C VAL A 278 -13.21 13.94 -26.67
N PHE A 279 -12.97 12.87 -27.42
CA PHE A 279 -12.05 11.82 -27.01
C PHE A 279 -10.64 12.37 -26.77
N GLN A 280 -10.13 13.17 -27.71
CA GLN A 280 -8.78 13.77 -27.59
C GLN A 280 -8.66 14.62 -26.33
N ARG A 281 -9.61 15.51 -26.04
CA ARG A 281 -9.59 16.33 -24.81
C ARG A 281 -9.60 15.48 -23.55
N ARG A 282 -10.40 14.41 -23.50
CA ARG A 282 -10.48 13.51 -22.32
C ARG A 282 -9.19 12.72 -22.16
N ARG A 283 -8.63 12.19 -23.25
CA ARG A 283 -7.32 11.53 -23.26
C ARG A 283 -6.23 12.48 -22.73
N ASP A 284 -6.18 13.68 -23.27
CA ASP A 284 -5.15 14.66 -22.90
C ASP A 284 -5.31 15.10 -21.44
N ALA A 285 -6.53 15.23 -20.94
CA ALA A 285 -6.79 15.49 -19.52
C ALA A 285 -6.33 14.33 -18.63
N PHE A 286 -6.59 13.08 -19.02
CA PHE A 286 -6.13 11.90 -18.28
C PHE A 286 -4.60 11.78 -18.27
N LEU A 287 -3.95 11.96 -19.41
CA LEU A 287 -2.50 11.94 -19.51
C LEU A 287 -1.86 13.12 -18.76
N GLY A 288 -2.47 14.30 -18.83
CA GLY A 288 -2.02 15.49 -18.09
C GLY A 288 -2.10 15.27 -16.59
N LEU A 289 -3.19 14.64 -16.10
CA LEU A 289 -3.35 14.34 -14.68
C LEU A 289 -2.22 13.44 -14.12
N ILE A 290 -1.75 12.45 -14.89
CA ILE A 290 -0.61 11.61 -14.48
C ILE A 290 0.64 12.46 -14.24
N LEU A 291 0.90 13.44 -15.11
CA LEU A 291 2.06 14.32 -14.98
C LEU A 291 1.88 15.38 -13.88
N ASP A 292 0.65 15.85 -13.65
CA ASP A 292 0.35 16.77 -12.56
C ASP A 292 0.53 16.08 -11.21
N LEU A 293 0.07 14.82 -11.11
CA LEU A 293 0.26 13.99 -9.92
C LEU A 293 1.76 13.71 -9.68
N ASP A 294 2.53 13.41 -10.73
CA ASP A 294 4.00 13.24 -10.62
C ASP A 294 4.66 14.48 -10.01
N ARG A 295 4.28 15.69 -10.48
CA ARG A 295 4.81 16.94 -9.93
C ARG A 295 4.41 17.18 -8.48
N LEU A 296 3.16 16.94 -8.12
CA LEU A 296 2.70 17.02 -6.72
C LEU A 296 3.52 16.12 -5.80
N LEU A 297 3.67 14.85 -6.16
CA LEU A 297 4.39 13.86 -5.38
C LEU A 297 5.88 14.17 -5.26
N GLY A 298 6.46 14.84 -6.26
CA GLY A 298 7.83 15.33 -6.24
C GLY A 298 8.13 16.33 -5.13
N THR A 299 7.12 17.00 -4.58
CA THR A 299 7.26 17.96 -3.48
C THR A 299 7.48 17.32 -2.11
N ASN A 300 7.27 16.01 -1.98
CA ASN A 300 7.41 15.31 -0.72
C ASN A 300 8.33 14.08 -0.86
N ARG A 301 9.33 13.98 0.01
CA ARG A 301 10.35 12.92 -0.03
C ARG A 301 9.76 11.51 0.01
N ILE A 302 8.68 11.29 0.75
CA ILE A 302 8.07 9.96 0.93
C ILE A 302 7.56 9.39 -0.39
N PHE A 303 7.07 10.25 -1.28
CA PHE A 303 6.45 9.84 -2.54
C PHE A 303 7.42 9.90 -3.74
N ARG A 304 8.72 9.76 -3.52
CA ARG A 304 9.72 9.81 -4.60
C ARG A 304 10.34 8.44 -4.85
N LEU A 305 10.39 8.04 -6.11
CA LEU A 305 11.10 6.83 -6.55
C LEU A 305 12.58 6.87 -6.13
N GLY A 306 13.19 8.05 -6.15
CA GLY A 306 14.57 8.25 -5.73
C GLY A 306 14.86 7.82 -4.29
N ASN A 307 13.89 7.96 -3.37
CA ASN A 307 14.04 7.49 -2.00
C ASN A 307 14.17 5.96 -1.93
N TRP A 308 13.44 5.24 -2.76
CA TRP A 308 13.46 3.78 -2.87
C TRP A 308 14.75 3.27 -3.53
N THR A 309 15.10 3.81 -4.68
CA THR A 309 16.28 3.38 -5.46
C THR A 309 17.58 3.74 -4.77
N GLU A 310 17.69 4.93 -4.17
CA GLU A 310 18.85 5.35 -3.40
C GLU A 310 19.04 4.49 -2.14
N THR A 311 17.95 4.10 -1.48
CA THR A 311 18.03 3.18 -0.33
C THR A 311 18.58 1.83 -0.74
N ALA A 312 18.16 1.28 -1.89
CA ALA A 312 18.70 0.02 -2.39
C ALA A 312 20.20 0.11 -2.70
N ARG A 313 20.64 1.19 -3.33
CA ARG A 313 22.08 1.43 -3.60
C ARG A 313 22.87 1.59 -2.33
N ARG A 314 22.38 2.38 -1.38
CA ARG A 314 23.04 2.59 -0.09
C ARG A 314 23.16 1.28 0.69
N ALA A 315 22.11 0.46 0.73
CA ALA A 315 22.19 -0.85 1.37
C ALA A 315 23.27 -1.74 0.75
N ALA A 316 23.42 -1.70 -0.58
CA ALA A 316 24.50 -2.44 -1.26
C ALA A 316 25.88 -1.90 -0.92
N THR A 317 26.06 -0.58 -0.77
CA THR A 317 27.37 0.01 -0.41
C THR A 317 27.74 -0.20 1.05
N GLU A 318 26.77 -0.30 1.97
CA GLU A 318 27.00 -0.55 3.39
C GLU A 318 27.41 -2.01 3.67
N ILE A 319 27.19 -2.92 2.74
CA ILE A 319 27.59 -4.32 2.85
C ILE A 319 29.01 -4.47 2.32
N GLN A 320 29.90 -4.97 3.16
CA GLN A 320 31.31 -5.12 2.82
C GLN A 320 31.51 -6.03 1.59
N GLY A 321 32.29 -5.55 0.62
CA GLY A 321 32.66 -6.29 -0.59
C GLY A 321 31.72 -6.12 -1.77
N TYR A 322 30.65 -5.33 -1.65
CA TYR A 322 29.76 -5.06 -2.76
C TYR A 322 30.35 -4.02 -3.73
N ASP A 323 30.46 -4.42 -4.97
CA ASP A 323 30.96 -3.60 -6.08
C ASP A 323 29.84 -2.82 -6.80
N ALA A 324 30.21 -2.01 -7.78
CA ALA A 324 29.26 -1.21 -8.56
C ALA A 324 28.25 -2.07 -9.33
N ALA A 325 28.63 -3.26 -9.79
CA ALA A 325 27.72 -4.15 -10.51
C ALA A 325 26.64 -4.70 -9.57
N THR A 326 27.02 -5.03 -8.33
CA THR A 326 26.07 -5.46 -7.29
C THR A 326 25.13 -4.31 -6.88
N GLN A 327 25.64 -3.07 -6.78
CA GLN A 327 24.81 -1.89 -6.53
C GLN A 327 23.79 -1.68 -7.65
N ASP A 328 24.21 -1.86 -8.90
CA ASP A 328 23.34 -1.76 -10.07
C ASP A 328 22.29 -2.86 -10.07
N TRP A 329 22.66 -4.09 -9.74
CA TRP A 329 21.72 -5.19 -9.59
C TRP A 329 20.69 -4.94 -8.48
N MET A 330 21.12 -4.46 -7.31
CA MET A 330 20.22 -4.14 -6.20
C MET A 330 19.18 -3.07 -6.58
N GLU A 331 19.56 -2.10 -7.38
CA GLU A 331 18.63 -1.09 -7.86
C GLU A 331 17.74 -1.60 -8.99
N LEU A 332 18.33 -2.12 -10.06
CA LEU A 332 17.63 -2.42 -11.31
C LEU A 332 16.83 -3.72 -11.24
N ASP A 333 17.52 -4.81 -10.89
CA ASP A 333 16.96 -6.16 -10.94
C ASP A 333 16.17 -6.54 -9.67
N ASN A 334 16.42 -5.84 -8.55
CA ASN A 334 15.67 -6.06 -7.32
C ASN A 334 14.69 -4.92 -7.02
N ALA A 335 15.17 -3.72 -6.69
CA ALA A 335 14.28 -2.66 -6.20
C ALA A 335 13.24 -2.21 -7.23
N ARG A 336 13.63 -2.05 -8.51
CA ARG A 336 12.69 -1.63 -9.57
C ARG A 336 11.75 -2.74 -9.98
N THR A 337 12.21 -3.99 -10.05
CA THR A 337 11.35 -5.12 -10.41
C THR A 337 10.29 -5.39 -9.32
N LEU A 338 10.63 -5.25 -8.03
CA LEU A 338 9.68 -5.45 -6.94
C LEU A 338 8.43 -4.57 -7.02
N ILE A 339 8.56 -3.36 -7.57
CA ILE A 339 7.45 -2.40 -7.69
C ILE A 339 6.83 -2.37 -9.09
N THR A 340 7.21 -3.29 -9.98
CA THR A 340 6.72 -3.40 -11.37
C THR A 340 6.40 -4.84 -11.74
N THR A 341 7.36 -5.56 -12.30
CA THR A 341 7.19 -6.93 -12.80
C THR A 341 7.28 -8.00 -11.70
N TRP A 342 7.74 -7.65 -10.50
CA TRP A 342 8.07 -8.60 -9.44
C TRP A 342 9.10 -9.67 -9.86
N GLY A 343 10.07 -9.31 -10.68
CA GLY A 343 11.08 -10.19 -11.24
C GLY A 343 10.76 -10.63 -12.66
N ASP A 344 11.18 -11.85 -13.01
CA ASP A 344 11.05 -12.44 -14.35
C ASP A 344 9.60 -12.58 -14.84
N GLU A 345 9.44 -12.92 -16.12
CA GLU A 345 8.15 -13.13 -16.79
C GLU A 345 7.26 -14.19 -16.11
N GLY A 346 7.85 -15.24 -15.55
CA GLY A 346 7.13 -16.30 -14.85
C GLY A 346 6.38 -15.76 -13.61
N PRO A 347 7.03 -15.15 -12.62
CA PRO A 347 6.36 -14.50 -11.49
C PRO A 347 5.41 -13.39 -11.93
N CYS A 348 5.78 -12.59 -12.92
CA CYS A 348 4.99 -11.48 -13.42
C CYS A 348 3.66 -11.93 -14.03
N GLU A 349 3.71 -12.76 -15.06
CA GLU A 349 2.55 -13.12 -15.90
C GLU A 349 1.83 -14.36 -15.36
N GLN A 350 2.56 -15.43 -15.04
CA GLN A 350 1.98 -16.71 -14.60
C GLN A 350 1.71 -16.71 -13.09
N GLY A 351 2.58 -16.10 -12.31
CA GLY A 351 2.40 -15.93 -10.86
C GLY A 351 1.42 -14.84 -10.47
N GLY A 352 1.06 -13.96 -11.43
CA GLY A 352 0.12 -12.86 -11.20
C GLY A 352 0.66 -11.77 -10.27
N LEU A 353 1.98 -11.61 -10.14
CA LEU A 353 2.60 -10.64 -9.26
C LEU A 353 2.87 -9.28 -9.92
N ARG A 354 2.55 -9.15 -11.19
CA ARG A 354 2.61 -7.88 -11.91
C ARG A 354 1.90 -6.77 -11.17
N ASP A 355 2.56 -5.63 -11.02
CA ASP A 355 2.05 -4.44 -10.37
C ASP A 355 1.45 -4.71 -8.96
N TYR A 356 1.81 -5.87 -8.31
CA TYR A 356 1.35 -6.21 -6.97
C TYR A 356 1.72 -5.15 -5.95
N SER A 357 2.93 -4.59 -6.10
CA SER A 357 3.49 -3.54 -5.23
C SER A 357 3.60 -2.20 -5.97
N TYR A 358 2.64 -1.87 -6.83
CA TYR A 358 2.69 -0.61 -7.56
C TYR A 358 2.76 0.60 -6.64
N ARG A 359 3.37 1.67 -7.11
CA ARG A 359 3.55 2.91 -6.36
C ARG A 359 3.15 4.12 -7.18
N GLU A 360 2.28 4.95 -6.61
CA GLU A 360 2.07 6.30 -7.11
C GLU A 360 3.17 7.19 -6.56
N TRP A 361 4.33 7.15 -7.20
CA TRP A 361 5.48 7.97 -6.85
C TRP A 361 5.92 8.86 -7.99
N GLU A 362 6.49 10.03 -7.64
CA GLU A 362 7.25 10.82 -8.60
C GLU A 362 8.35 9.98 -9.23
N GLY A 363 8.52 10.11 -10.54
CA GLY A 363 9.39 9.26 -11.34
C GLY A 363 8.69 8.03 -11.89
N MET A 364 7.91 7.30 -11.09
CA MET A 364 7.09 6.18 -11.58
C MET A 364 5.97 6.66 -12.49
N LEU A 365 5.23 7.68 -12.06
CA LEU A 365 4.10 8.21 -12.84
C LEU A 365 4.58 8.74 -14.19
N ARG A 366 5.61 9.59 -14.21
CA ARG A 366 6.14 10.21 -15.42
C ARG A 366 6.84 9.22 -16.35
N ASP A 367 7.67 8.31 -15.79
CA ASP A 367 8.62 7.53 -16.58
C ASP A 367 8.20 6.08 -16.82
N PHE A 368 7.23 5.56 -16.06
CA PHE A 368 6.74 4.20 -16.20
C PHE A 368 5.26 4.14 -16.61
N TYR A 369 4.35 4.74 -15.84
CA TYR A 369 2.90 4.62 -16.12
C TYR A 369 2.44 5.52 -17.27
N TYR A 370 2.88 6.79 -17.31
CA TYR A 370 2.54 7.70 -18.41
C TYR A 370 2.96 7.16 -19.78
N PRO A 371 4.18 6.63 -20.01
CA PRO A 371 4.55 6.02 -21.28
C PRO A 371 3.70 4.82 -21.67
N ARG A 372 3.25 3.98 -20.72
CA ARG A 372 2.32 2.86 -21.00
C ARG A 372 1.00 3.39 -21.58
N TRP A 373 0.36 4.34 -20.89
CA TRP A 373 -0.90 4.94 -21.32
C TRP A 373 -0.76 5.71 -22.64
N LYS A 374 0.28 6.52 -22.76
CA LYS A 374 0.54 7.29 -24.00
C LYS A 374 0.73 6.37 -25.20
N TYR A 375 1.58 5.34 -25.08
CA TYR A 375 1.78 4.34 -26.13
C TYR A 375 0.45 3.73 -26.58
N TRP A 376 -0.35 3.28 -25.63
CA TRP A 376 -1.61 2.61 -25.90
C TRP A 376 -2.60 3.51 -26.65
N PHE A 377 -2.77 4.75 -26.23
CA PHE A 377 -3.59 5.71 -26.95
C PHE A 377 -3.05 6.04 -28.35
N ASP A 378 -1.75 6.23 -28.52
CA ASP A 378 -1.11 6.57 -29.78
C ASP A 378 -1.15 5.39 -30.79
N HIS A 379 -1.29 4.16 -30.31
CA HIS A 379 -1.36 2.94 -31.14
C HIS A 379 -2.77 2.35 -31.21
N GLY A 380 -3.79 3.21 -31.20
CA GLY A 380 -5.18 2.79 -31.40
C GLY A 380 -5.72 1.91 -30.29
N MET A 381 -5.26 2.10 -29.07
CA MET A 381 -5.64 1.32 -27.89
C MET A 381 -5.21 -0.17 -27.95
N ASN A 382 -4.08 -0.43 -28.57
CA ASN A 382 -3.49 -1.75 -28.63
C ASN A 382 -2.25 -1.85 -27.72
N ALA A 383 -2.08 -3.03 -27.12
CA ALA A 383 -0.85 -3.37 -26.42
C ALA A 383 0.32 -3.53 -27.40
N PRO A 384 1.57 -3.42 -26.92
CA PRO A 384 2.75 -3.76 -27.73
C PRO A 384 2.68 -5.18 -28.30
N GLN A 385 3.26 -5.41 -29.50
CA GLN A 385 3.20 -6.69 -30.19
C GLN A 385 3.71 -7.87 -29.36
N GLY A 386 4.66 -7.69 -28.47
CA GLY A 386 5.17 -8.71 -27.55
C GLY A 386 4.57 -8.67 -26.16
N GLY A 387 3.48 -7.93 -25.95
CA GLY A 387 2.89 -7.70 -24.63
C GLY A 387 3.59 -6.60 -23.82
N TRP A 388 3.14 -6.39 -22.61
CA TRP A 388 3.65 -5.32 -21.75
C TRP A 388 4.95 -5.68 -21.02
N PHE A 389 5.17 -6.97 -20.71
CA PHE A 389 6.29 -7.40 -19.88
C PHE A 389 7.64 -6.92 -20.40
N ALA A 390 7.92 -7.08 -21.72
CA ALA A 390 9.18 -6.64 -22.28
C ALA A 390 9.43 -5.13 -22.12
N THR A 391 8.38 -4.32 -22.28
CA THR A 391 8.46 -2.87 -22.05
C THR A 391 8.76 -2.52 -20.60
N GLU A 392 8.11 -3.18 -19.66
CA GLU A 392 8.26 -2.99 -18.22
C GLU A 392 9.63 -3.45 -17.74
N TRP A 393 10.09 -4.59 -18.24
CA TRP A 393 11.43 -5.12 -18.01
C TRP A 393 12.52 -4.17 -18.53
N ASN A 394 12.32 -3.63 -19.74
CA ASN A 394 13.24 -2.68 -20.34
C ASN A 394 13.37 -1.40 -19.51
N TRP A 395 12.27 -0.90 -18.95
CA TRP A 395 12.32 0.23 -18.05
C TRP A 395 13.07 -0.09 -16.75
N ALA A 396 12.76 -1.23 -16.11
CA ALA A 396 13.39 -1.63 -14.86
C ALA A 396 14.91 -1.77 -15.01
N HIS A 397 15.39 -2.32 -16.13
CA HIS A 397 16.80 -2.59 -16.40
C HIS A 397 17.50 -1.53 -17.24
N GLU A 398 16.81 -0.44 -17.59
CA GLU A 398 17.35 0.68 -18.40
C GLU A 398 18.03 0.24 -19.71
N THR A 399 17.41 -0.69 -20.43
CA THR A 399 17.96 -1.21 -21.71
C THR A 399 18.06 -0.16 -22.80
N GLY A 400 17.42 1.03 -22.63
CA GLY A 400 17.36 2.09 -23.62
C GLY A 400 16.43 1.79 -24.80
N LEU A 401 15.68 0.71 -24.75
CA LEU A 401 14.72 0.36 -25.78
C LEU A 401 13.42 1.18 -25.61
N PRO A 402 12.80 1.63 -26.71
CA PRO A 402 11.56 2.38 -26.64
C PRO A 402 10.39 1.49 -26.17
N VAL A 403 9.33 2.15 -25.67
CA VAL A 403 8.06 1.49 -25.36
C VAL A 403 7.57 0.71 -26.58
N GLY A 404 7.22 -0.56 -26.38
CA GLY A 404 6.77 -1.45 -27.46
C GLY A 404 7.87 -2.23 -28.17
N ALA A 405 9.15 -1.98 -27.88
CA ALA A 405 10.23 -2.82 -28.39
C ALA A 405 10.20 -4.20 -27.70
N ASN A 406 10.10 -5.24 -28.50
CA ASN A 406 10.01 -6.62 -28.01
C ASN A 406 11.39 -7.29 -28.09
N VAL A 407 12.31 -6.90 -27.20
CA VAL A 407 13.65 -7.52 -27.20
C VAL A 407 14.04 -7.92 -25.77
N LYS A 408 13.75 -9.18 -25.44
CA LYS A 408 14.26 -9.82 -24.24
C LYS A 408 15.74 -10.18 -24.47
N GLY A 409 16.65 -9.57 -23.76
CA GLY A 409 18.08 -9.92 -23.75
C GLY A 409 18.96 -9.21 -24.78
N GLU A 410 18.46 -8.29 -25.60
CA GLU A 410 19.33 -7.36 -26.32
C GLU A 410 19.60 -6.14 -25.46
N THR A 411 20.84 -5.99 -25.04
CA THR A 411 21.34 -4.73 -24.53
C THR A 411 21.35 -3.75 -25.69
N GLY A 412 20.34 -2.86 -25.75
CA GLY A 412 20.44 -1.63 -26.50
C GLY A 412 21.74 -0.93 -26.10
N LYS A 413 22.25 0.00 -26.91
CA LYS A 413 23.33 0.89 -26.45
C LYS A 413 22.88 1.44 -25.11
N ALA A 414 23.69 1.21 -24.07
CA ALA A 414 23.42 1.62 -22.72
C ALA A 414 22.85 3.04 -22.75
N ALA A 415 21.57 3.19 -22.47
CA ALA A 415 20.98 4.50 -22.29
C ALA A 415 21.75 5.16 -21.15
N GLN A 416 21.87 6.47 -21.19
CA GLN A 416 22.44 7.19 -20.05
C GLN A 416 21.58 6.82 -18.84
N ARG A 417 22.22 6.19 -17.83
CA ARG A 417 21.53 5.73 -16.64
C ARG A 417 20.74 6.87 -16.00
N ARG A 418 19.48 6.64 -15.71
CA ARG A 418 18.61 7.61 -15.05
C ARG A 418 18.68 7.41 -13.54
N PHE A 419 19.23 8.44 -12.85
CA PHE A 419 19.21 8.50 -11.40
C PHE A 419 18.01 9.35 -10.95
N TYR A 420 17.26 8.83 -10.01
CA TYR A 420 16.14 9.52 -9.38
C TYR A 420 16.60 10.18 -8.09
N SER A 421 16.30 11.46 -7.93
CA SER A 421 16.67 12.21 -6.72
C SER A 421 15.74 11.86 -5.55
N PRO A 422 16.28 11.58 -4.34
CA PRO A 422 15.48 11.46 -3.13
C PRO A 422 15.08 12.83 -2.54
N GLN A 423 15.61 13.93 -3.07
CA GLN A 423 15.35 15.27 -2.55
C GLN A 423 14.06 15.84 -3.16
N PRO A 424 13.16 16.43 -2.35
CA PRO A 424 11.96 17.08 -2.83
C PRO A 424 12.25 18.20 -3.83
N GLU A 425 11.34 18.41 -4.76
CA GLU A 425 11.39 19.50 -5.75
C GLU A 425 10.15 20.38 -5.55
N GLY A 426 10.38 21.66 -5.20
CA GLY A 426 9.29 22.61 -4.95
C GLY A 426 8.75 22.55 -3.53
N ASP A 427 7.59 23.17 -3.36
CA ASP A 427 6.89 23.32 -2.08
C ASP A 427 5.53 22.61 -2.14
N SER A 428 5.22 21.80 -1.13
CA SER A 428 3.96 21.06 -1.04
C SER A 428 2.72 21.98 -0.87
N TYR A 429 2.91 23.28 -0.63
CA TYR A 429 1.83 24.23 -0.35
C TYR A 429 1.51 25.16 -1.52
N THR A 430 2.34 25.24 -2.53
CA THR A 430 2.19 26.08 -3.72
C THR A 430 1.82 25.28 -4.96
#